data_1f2dcd3e467392cf061e149004da0300
#
_entry.id   1f2dcd3e467392cf061e149004da0300
#
_cell.length_a   1.000
_cell.length_b   1.000
_cell.length_c   1.000
_cell.angle_alpha   90.00
_cell.angle_beta   90.00
_cell.angle_gamma   90.00
#
_symmetry.space_group_name_H-M   'P 1'
#
loop_
_entity.id
_entity.type
_entity.pdbx_description
1 polymer ?
#
loop_
_entity_poly.entity_id
_entity_poly.type
_entity_poly.pdbx_seq_one_letter_code
_entity_poly.pdbx_strand_id
1 'polypeptide(L)'
;MIAIVLLFAAQLAAGDPQDLSRFGPLPKDVVAFVERRTGCNHFAGEFNGDRSARDREVRRTMRELRCGVLERDEARLQRRHANNPQALTALAATRDWQ
;
A
#
# COMPACT_ATOMS: atom_id res chain seq x y z
N MET A 1 -1.40 22.20 32.88
CA MET A 1 -0.77 20.91 32.62
C MET A 1 -1.67 19.92 31.91
N ILE A 2 -2.94 19.83 32.27
CA ILE A 2 -3.90 18.91 31.64
C ILE A 2 -4.14 19.27 30.15
N ALA A 3 -4.12 20.55 29.81
CA ALA A 3 -4.35 21.02 28.43
C ALA A 3 -3.28 20.51 27.44
N ILE A 4 -2.05 20.30 27.88
CA ILE A 4 -0.95 19.82 27.03
C ILE A 4 -1.21 18.40 26.56
N VAL A 5 -1.76 17.56 27.43
CA VAL A 5 -2.07 16.15 27.10
C VAL A 5 -3.16 16.07 26.04
N LEU A 6 -4.17 16.94 26.14
CA LEU A 6 -5.26 16.98 25.17
C LEU A 6 -4.78 17.41 23.77
N LEU A 7 -3.88 18.38 23.70
CA LEU A 7 -3.31 18.82 22.42
C LEU A 7 -2.51 17.70 21.74
N PHE A 8 -1.76 16.93 22.53
CA PHE A 8 -0.99 15.80 22.01
C PHE A 8 -1.91 14.71 21.45
N ALA A 9 -3.00 14.39 22.13
CA ALA A 9 -3.96 13.42 21.67
C ALA A 9 -4.63 13.85 20.35
N ALA A 10 -4.95 15.14 20.20
CA ALA A 10 -5.50 15.69 18.96
C ALA A 10 -4.55 15.55 17.78
N GLN A 11 -3.24 15.71 18.01
CA GLN A 11 -2.24 15.52 16.96
C GLN A 11 -2.14 14.07 16.49
N LEU A 12 -2.24 13.11 17.42
CA LEU A 12 -2.25 11.69 17.06
C LEU A 12 -3.47 11.29 16.25
N ALA A 13 -4.57 12.01 16.40
CA ALA A 13 -5.80 11.76 15.65
C ALA A 13 -5.80 12.38 14.25
N ALA A 14 -4.76 13.10 13.86
CA ALA A 14 -4.71 13.82 12.59
C ALA A 14 -4.69 12.91 11.35
N GLY A 15 -4.50 11.60 11.54
CA GLY A 15 -4.61 10.63 10.48
C GLY A 15 -3.29 10.34 9.77
N ASP A 16 -3.24 9.18 9.14
CA ASP A 16 -2.13 8.70 8.33
C ASP A 16 -2.46 8.99 6.86
N PRO A 17 -1.55 9.66 6.10
CA PRO A 17 -1.78 9.89 4.69
C PRO A 17 -1.93 8.60 3.88
N GLN A 18 -1.43 7.46 4.39
CA GLN A 18 -1.57 6.15 3.76
C GLN A 18 -2.69 5.33 4.40
N ASP A 19 -3.83 5.96 4.66
CA ASP A 19 -5.00 5.29 5.21
C ASP A 19 -6.04 5.10 4.11
N LEU A 20 -6.34 3.84 3.78
CA LEU A 20 -7.30 3.50 2.74
C LEU A 20 -8.73 3.96 3.04
N SER A 21 -9.09 4.15 4.31
CA SER A 21 -10.43 4.58 4.67
C SER A 21 -10.80 5.94 4.08
N ARG A 22 -9.82 6.74 3.70
CA ARG A 22 -10.05 8.05 3.06
C ARG A 22 -10.77 7.95 1.71
N PHE A 23 -10.72 6.79 1.07
CA PHE A 23 -11.40 6.56 -0.21
C PHE A 23 -12.83 6.05 -0.05
N GLY A 24 -13.29 5.87 1.20
CA GLY A 24 -14.58 5.24 1.49
C GLY A 24 -14.50 3.72 1.40
N PRO A 25 -15.65 3.02 1.42
CA PRO A 25 -15.66 1.56 1.33
C PRO A 25 -15.08 1.08 0.00
N LEU A 26 -14.18 0.09 0.07
CA LEU A 26 -13.52 -0.47 -1.11
C LEU A 26 -13.76 -1.99 -1.19
N PRO A 27 -13.79 -2.55 -2.42
CA PRO A 27 -13.79 -4.00 -2.58
C PRO A 27 -12.58 -4.64 -1.91
N LYS A 28 -12.77 -5.83 -1.36
CA LYS A 28 -11.70 -6.54 -0.63
C LYS A 28 -10.49 -6.82 -1.50
N ASP A 29 -10.70 -7.17 -2.76
CA ASP A 29 -9.59 -7.44 -3.68
C ASP A 29 -8.77 -6.20 -3.99
N VAL A 30 -9.40 -5.03 -4.03
CA VAL A 30 -8.70 -3.75 -4.21
C VAL A 30 -7.84 -3.46 -2.97
N VAL A 31 -8.40 -3.61 -1.77
CA VAL A 31 -7.66 -3.41 -0.52
C VAL A 31 -6.45 -4.34 -0.46
N ALA A 32 -6.65 -5.62 -0.74
CA ALA A 32 -5.57 -6.61 -0.71
C ALA A 32 -4.48 -6.27 -1.74
N PHE A 33 -4.85 -5.81 -2.92
CA PHE A 33 -3.89 -5.41 -3.94
C PHE A 33 -3.06 -4.19 -3.49
N VAL A 34 -3.71 -3.16 -2.93
CA VAL A 34 -3.01 -1.96 -2.47
C VAL A 34 -2.01 -2.33 -1.37
N GLU A 35 -2.41 -3.16 -0.41
CA GLU A 35 -1.51 -3.62 0.65
C GLU A 35 -0.32 -4.39 0.08
N ARG A 36 -0.56 -5.28 -0.89
CA ARG A 36 0.49 -6.05 -1.54
C ARG A 36 1.46 -5.15 -2.30
N ARG A 37 0.94 -4.20 -3.08
CA ARG A 37 1.78 -3.27 -3.85
C ARG A 37 2.59 -2.37 -2.93
N THR A 38 2.00 -1.90 -1.83
CA THR A 38 2.72 -1.14 -0.81
C THR A 38 3.89 -1.94 -0.26
N GLY A 39 3.66 -3.21 0.06
CA GLY A 39 4.73 -4.11 0.49
C GLY A 39 5.82 -4.29 -0.56
N CYS A 40 5.43 -4.46 -1.82
CA CYS A 40 6.40 -4.57 -2.91
C CYS A 40 7.28 -3.33 -3.03
N ASN A 41 6.67 -2.14 -2.94
CA ASN A 41 7.42 -0.88 -3.00
C ASN A 41 8.37 -0.75 -1.81
N HIS A 42 7.91 -1.13 -0.62
CA HIS A 42 8.73 -1.10 0.58
C HIS A 42 9.97 -1.99 0.43
N PHE A 43 9.78 -3.24 0.05
CA PHE A 43 10.90 -4.19 -0.08
C PHE A 43 11.82 -3.84 -1.25
N ALA A 44 11.29 -3.29 -2.33
CA ALA A 44 12.13 -2.81 -3.42
C ALA A 44 13.12 -1.74 -2.94
N GLY A 45 12.69 -0.87 -2.02
CA GLY A 45 13.55 0.15 -1.43
C GLY A 45 14.62 -0.42 -0.49
N GLU A 46 14.43 -1.63 0.02
CA GLU A 46 15.40 -2.29 0.90
C GLU A 46 16.42 -3.17 0.17
N PHE A 47 16.23 -3.40 -1.13
CA PHE A 47 17.10 -4.25 -1.91
C PHE A 47 18.39 -3.50 -2.27
N ASN A 48 19.56 -4.08 -1.92
CA ASN A 48 20.86 -3.44 -2.10
C ASN A 48 21.63 -3.96 -3.31
N GLY A 49 21.30 -5.14 -3.82
CA GLY A 49 21.99 -5.75 -4.96
C GLY A 49 23.36 -6.33 -4.61
N ASP A 50 23.62 -6.64 -3.33
CA ASP A 50 24.93 -7.06 -2.84
C ASP A 50 25.05 -8.58 -2.59
N ARG A 51 24.03 -9.35 -2.95
CA ARG A 51 23.99 -10.82 -2.76
C ARG A 51 24.06 -11.24 -1.29
N SER A 52 23.77 -10.34 -0.36
CA SER A 52 23.77 -10.64 1.07
C SER A 52 22.61 -11.58 1.43
N ALA A 53 22.66 -12.11 2.66
CA ALA A 53 21.55 -12.88 3.23
C ALA A 53 20.27 -12.03 3.29
N ARG A 54 20.41 -10.76 3.60
CA ARG A 54 19.29 -9.82 3.64
C ARG A 54 18.67 -9.67 2.26
N ASP A 55 19.47 -9.48 1.22
CA ASP A 55 18.97 -9.36 -0.15
C ASP A 55 18.22 -10.61 -0.61
N ARG A 56 18.72 -11.81 -0.23
CA ARG A 56 18.02 -13.05 -0.57
C ARG A 56 16.65 -13.13 0.12
N GLU A 57 16.57 -12.69 1.36
CA GLU A 57 15.32 -12.65 2.12
C GLU A 57 14.33 -11.67 1.49
N VAL A 58 14.79 -10.47 1.16
CA VAL A 58 13.96 -9.45 0.48
C VAL A 58 13.43 -9.99 -0.85
N ARG A 59 14.29 -10.61 -1.64
CA ARG A 59 13.90 -11.18 -2.93
C ARG A 59 12.83 -12.26 -2.76
N ARG A 60 13.00 -13.14 -1.76
CA ARG A 60 11.99 -14.17 -1.47
C ARG A 60 10.65 -13.55 -1.13
N THR A 61 10.63 -12.54 -0.27
CA THR A 61 9.40 -11.84 0.10
C THR A 61 8.74 -11.21 -1.11
N MET A 62 9.52 -10.58 -1.99
CA MET A 62 8.97 -9.97 -3.21
C MET A 62 8.36 -11.01 -4.15
N ARG A 63 8.94 -12.21 -4.22
CA ARG A 63 8.34 -13.31 -5.00
C ARG A 63 7.03 -13.78 -4.38
N GLU A 64 6.98 -13.92 -3.07
CA GLU A 64 5.76 -14.32 -2.36
C GLU A 64 4.64 -13.29 -2.56
N LEU A 65 4.98 -12.02 -2.60
CA LEU A 65 4.04 -10.94 -2.86
C LEU A 65 3.69 -10.81 -4.34
N ARG A 66 4.36 -11.56 -5.22
CA ARG A 66 4.15 -11.52 -6.67
C ARG A 66 4.35 -10.13 -7.24
N CYS A 67 5.44 -9.50 -6.84
CA CYS A 67 5.75 -8.13 -7.25
C CYS A 67 5.99 -7.98 -8.76
N GLY A 68 6.38 -9.05 -9.44
CA GLY A 68 6.64 -9.01 -10.87
C GLY A 68 5.41 -8.89 -11.76
N VAL A 69 4.20 -9.04 -11.21
CA VAL A 69 2.96 -9.02 -12.00
C VAL A 69 1.96 -7.95 -11.51
N LEU A 70 2.44 -6.93 -10.81
CA LEU A 70 1.58 -5.89 -10.25
C LEU A 70 0.79 -5.15 -11.33
N GLU A 71 1.43 -4.78 -12.44
CA GLU A 71 0.75 -4.05 -13.51
C GLU A 71 -0.37 -4.86 -14.14
N ARG A 72 -0.12 -6.15 -14.36
CA ARG A 72 -1.14 -7.05 -14.89
C ARG A 72 -2.33 -7.16 -13.94
N ASP A 73 -2.05 -7.31 -12.66
CA ASP A 73 -3.09 -7.47 -11.65
C ASP A 73 -3.87 -6.17 -11.44
N GLU A 74 -3.21 -5.01 -11.50
CA GLU A 74 -3.89 -3.71 -11.47
C GLU A 74 -4.85 -3.57 -12.65
N ALA A 75 -4.40 -3.90 -13.85
CA ALA A 75 -5.24 -3.80 -15.04
C ALA A 75 -6.49 -4.69 -14.92
N ARG A 76 -6.33 -5.88 -14.34
CA ARG A 76 -7.46 -6.79 -14.12
C ARG A 76 -8.48 -6.17 -13.15
N LEU A 77 -7.99 -5.56 -12.07
CA LEU A 77 -8.86 -4.90 -11.08
C LEU A 77 -9.56 -3.69 -11.68
N GLN A 78 -8.87 -2.91 -12.51
CA GLN A 78 -9.48 -1.78 -13.20
C GLN A 78 -10.64 -2.22 -14.09
N ARG A 79 -10.49 -3.32 -14.81
CA ARG A 79 -11.57 -3.87 -15.64
C ARG A 79 -12.72 -4.40 -14.78
N ARG A 80 -12.39 -5.12 -13.72
CA ARG A 80 -13.39 -5.71 -12.82
C ARG A 80 -14.25 -4.63 -12.15
N HIS A 81 -13.62 -3.53 -11.78
CA HIS A 81 -14.26 -2.45 -11.03
C HIS A 81 -14.45 -1.18 -11.86
N ALA A 82 -14.61 -1.34 -13.19
CA ALA A 82 -14.69 -0.20 -14.11
C ALA A 82 -15.82 0.77 -13.76
N ASN A 83 -16.88 0.30 -13.10
CA ASN A 83 -18.03 1.12 -12.71
C ASN A 83 -17.94 1.61 -11.25
N ASN A 84 -16.79 1.44 -10.60
CA ASN A 84 -16.58 1.85 -9.22
C ASN A 84 -15.54 2.97 -9.16
N PRO A 85 -15.96 4.25 -9.16
CA PRO A 85 -15.00 5.38 -9.17
C PRO A 85 -14.09 5.40 -7.96
N GLN A 86 -14.58 4.99 -6.79
CA GLN A 86 -13.76 4.97 -5.57
C GLN A 86 -12.62 3.96 -5.69
N ALA A 87 -12.91 2.77 -6.22
CA ALA A 87 -11.89 1.74 -6.44
C ALA A 87 -10.83 2.22 -7.44
N LEU A 88 -11.25 2.82 -8.55
CA LEU A 88 -10.33 3.33 -9.56
C LEU A 88 -9.46 4.44 -9.00
N THR A 89 -10.04 5.35 -8.22
CA THR A 89 -9.30 6.44 -7.57
C THR A 89 -8.28 5.88 -6.58
N ALA A 90 -8.68 4.90 -5.76
CA ALA A 90 -7.78 4.30 -4.78
C ALA A 90 -6.60 3.59 -5.46
N LEU A 91 -6.85 2.84 -6.53
CA LEU A 91 -5.79 2.16 -7.27
C LEU A 91 -4.77 3.16 -7.82
N ALA A 92 -5.23 4.28 -8.37
CA ALA A 92 -4.35 5.30 -8.94
C ALA A 92 -3.58 6.06 -7.85
N ALA A 93 -4.25 6.46 -6.78
CA ALA A 93 -3.68 7.32 -5.74
C ALA A 93 -2.66 6.61 -4.86
N THR A 94 -2.66 5.27 -4.82
CA THR A 94 -1.82 4.51 -3.91
C THR A 94 -0.60 3.85 -4.59
N ARG A 95 -0.30 4.22 -5.83
CA ARG A 95 0.79 3.60 -6.59
C ARG A 95 2.14 3.72 -5.92
N ASP A 96 2.39 4.84 -5.26
CA ASP A 96 3.69 5.14 -4.66
C ASP A 96 3.73 4.87 -3.15
N TRP A 97 2.70 4.26 -2.61
CA TRP A 97 2.68 3.92 -1.18
C TRP A 97 3.76 2.88 -0.86
N GLN A 98 4.42 3.08 0.30
CA GLN A 98 5.50 2.19 0.78
C GLN A 98 5.26 1.68 2.18
#